data_5646f24eb7b562323e11c8427d9d887e
#
_entry.id   5646f24eb7b562323e11c8427d9d887e
#
_cell.length_a   1.000
_cell.length_b   1.000
_cell.length_c   1.000
_cell.angle_alpha   90.00
_cell.angle_beta   90.00
_cell.angle_gamma   90.00
#
_symmetry.space_group_name_H-M   'P 1'
#
loop_
_entity.id
_entity.type
_entity.pdbx_description
1 polymer ?
#
loop_
_entity_poly.entity_id
_entity_poly.type
_entity_poly.pdbx_seq_one_letter_code
_entity_poly.pdbx_strand_id
1 'polypeptide(L)'
;MQAFLQRIHNKPELAEGIDPGLWSAVVKVINEATVEGLTQSNATSTHDEEFYRALRHSNEVFAAFKVHSLAGEVAKNLLDSGGKLKPFRQWVDDVKGITSHYVGAWLRTEYDTAVIRAHNAADWREFERNKDILPNLRWMPTTSPSPEGSHRNYWMAKLTLPIDDPFWNTHHPGDRWNCKCSLEATDDPVNRPSDMNTPLPQKGLENNPGKDGHTFNDTHPYFPDKCSQCSFYKPGVKGRITTLFMNRKKDCYNCPYVDAAIPSEQREQRRNEYLEYKD
;
A
#
# COMPACT_ATOMS: atom_id res chain seq x y z
N MET A 1 -14.99 -9.41 -11.63
CA MET A 1 -14.07 -10.55 -11.83
C MET A 1 -14.33 -11.28 -13.14
N GLN A 2 -15.53 -11.80 -13.41
CA GLN A 2 -15.81 -12.57 -14.64
C GLN A 2 -15.47 -11.81 -15.93
N ALA A 3 -15.85 -10.53 -16.04
CA ALA A 3 -15.51 -9.70 -17.20
C ALA A 3 -14.00 -9.51 -17.39
N PHE A 4 -13.23 -9.39 -16.31
CA PHE A 4 -11.76 -9.34 -16.34
C PHE A 4 -11.18 -10.65 -16.90
N LEU A 5 -11.59 -11.79 -16.36
CA LEU A 5 -11.16 -13.11 -16.85
C LEU A 5 -11.51 -13.31 -18.31
N GLN A 6 -12.73 -12.92 -18.74
CA GLN A 6 -13.13 -13.02 -20.14
C GLN A 6 -12.24 -12.19 -21.06
N ARG A 7 -11.82 -10.98 -20.64
CA ARG A 7 -10.91 -10.16 -21.44
C ARG A 7 -9.55 -10.82 -21.61
N ILE A 8 -8.97 -11.35 -20.53
CA ILE A 8 -7.66 -12.03 -20.59
C ILE A 8 -7.74 -13.31 -21.42
N HIS A 9 -8.80 -14.12 -21.27
CA HIS A 9 -8.96 -15.34 -22.05
C HIS A 9 -9.07 -15.06 -23.56
N ASN A 10 -9.79 -14.00 -23.94
CA ASN A 10 -9.97 -13.61 -25.35
C ASN A 10 -8.70 -12.98 -25.94
N LYS A 11 -7.89 -12.28 -25.09
CA LYS A 11 -6.69 -11.55 -25.48
C LYS A 11 -5.64 -11.68 -24.37
N PRO A 12 -4.85 -12.78 -24.38
CA PRO A 12 -3.86 -13.06 -23.33
C PRO A 12 -2.83 -11.94 -23.12
N GLU A 13 -2.52 -11.18 -24.17
CA GLU A 13 -1.61 -10.03 -24.10
C GLU A 13 -2.08 -8.92 -23.16
N LEU A 14 -3.36 -8.84 -22.84
CA LEU A 14 -3.89 -7.89 -21.86
C LEU A 14 -3.39 -8.16 -20.43
N ALA A 15 -2.90 -9.36 -20.15
CA ALA A 15 -2.29 -9.68 -18.86
C ALA A 15 -0.96 -8.94 -18.61
N GLU A 16 -0.33 -8.41 -19.64
CA GLU A 16 0.88 -7.58 -19.53
C GLU A 16 0.59 -6.14 -19.09
N GLY A 17 -0.67 -5.72 -19.13
CA GLY A 17 -1.13 -4.39 -18.78
C GLY A 17 -1.85 -4.31 -17.44
N ILE A 18 -2.62 -3.24 -17.29
CA ILE A 18 -3.51 -3.00 -16.15
C ILE A 18 -4.95 -3.01 -16.67
N ASP A 19 -5.77 -3.94 -16.18
CA ASP A 19 -7.20 -3.95 -16.52
C ASP A 19 -7.91 -2.75 -15.90
N PRO A 20 -8.48 -1.83 -16.69
CA PRO A 20 -9.03 -0.59 -16.15
C PRO A 20 -10.20 -0.79 -15.19
N GLY A 21 -11.09 -1.75 -15.49
CA GLY A 21 -12.28 -2.00 -14.68
C GLY A 21 -11.94 -2.60 -13.32
N LEU A 22 -11.00 -3.56 -13.29
CA LEU A 22 -10.56 -4.15 -12.03
C LEU A 22 -9.70 -3.19 -11.22
N TRP A 23 -8.82 -2.44 -11.89
CA TRP A 23 -8.03 -1.38 -11.24
C TRP A 23 -8.92 -0.36 -10.56
N SER A 24 -9.93 0.14 -11.26
CA SER A 24 -10.92 1.07 -10.74
C SER A 24 -11.62 0.53 -9.49
N ALA A 25 -12.04 -0.74 -9.50
CA ALA A 25 -12.69 -1.36 -8.36
C ALA A 25 -11.75 -1.49 -7.15
N VAL A 26 -10.50 -1.88 -7.37
CA VAL A 26 -9.50 -1.99 -6.27
C VAL A 26 -9.17 -0.63 -5.69
N VAL A 27 -8.92 0.39 -6.52
CA VAL A 27 -8.66 1.77 -6.06
C VAL A 27 -9.81 2.28 -5.22
N LYS A 28 -11.05 2.07 -5.65
CA LYS A 28 -12.23 2.47 -4.88
C LYS A 28 -12.21 1.88 -3.47
N VAL A 29 -11.98 0.57 -3.36
CA VAL A 29 -11.94 -0.13 -2.05
C VAL A 29 -10.84 0.42 -1.15
N ILE A 30 -9.63 0.63 -1.66
CA ILE A 30 -8.51 1.13 -0.83
C ILE A 30 -8.70 2.61 -0.48
N ASN A 31 -9.28 3.42 -1.38
CA ASN A 31 -9.60 4.82 -1.09
C ASN A 31 -10.72 4.92 -0.02
N GLU A 32 -11.73 4.07 -0.08
CA GLU A 32 -12.77 3.99 0.98
C GLU A 32 -12.13 3.67 2.34
N ALA A 33 -11.20 2.72 2.40
CA ALA A 33 -10.45 2.42 3.61
C ALA A 33 -9.62 3.63 4.10
N THR A 34 -8.98 4.35 3.18
CA THR A 34 -8.22 5.56 3.51
C THR A 34 -9.12 6.63 4.11
N VAL A 35 -10.27 6.90 3.49
CA VAL A 35 -11.26 7.87 3.99
C VAL A 35 -11.79 7.46 5.37
N GLU A 36 -12.12 6.17 5.56
CA GLU A 36 -12.54 5.63 6.85
C GLU A 36 -11.50 5.89 7.93
N GLY A 37 -10.21 5.56 7.66
CA GLY A 37 -9.12 5.77 8.60
C GLY A 37 -8.91 7.25 8.96
N LEU A 38 -8.91 8.12 7.97
CA LEU A 38 -8.78 9.57 8.16
C LEU A 38 -9.95 10.15 8.99
N THR A 39 -11.17 9.64 8.79
CA THR A 39 -12.35 10.08 9.53
C THR A 39 -12.34 9.61 10.99
N GLN A 40 -11.72 8.45 11.25
CA GLN A 40 -11.59 7.90 12.61
C GLN A 40 -10.47 8.57 13.43
N SER A 41 -9.54 9.28 12.78
CA SER A 41 -8.47 10.02 13.45
C SER A 41 -9.04 11.19 14.26
N ASN A 42 -8.45 11.44 15.42
CA ASN A 42 -8.77 12.62 16.25
C ASN A 42 -8.03 13.89 15.77
N ALA A 43 -7.33 13.85 14.66
CA ALA A 43 -6.62 14.98 14.10
C ALA A 43 -7.61 16.13 13.80
N THR A 44 -7.42 17.24 14.49
CA THR A 44 -8.32 18.40 14.42
C THR A 44 -8.04 19.33 13.27
N SER A 45 -6.93 19.11 12.55
CA SER A 45 -6.50 20.04 11.53
C SER A 45 -7.17 19.81 10.20
N THR A 46 -7.64 20.89 9.67
CA THR A 46 -8.07 21.03 8.29
C THR A 46 -6.97 20.57 7.32
N HIS A 47 -7.27 19.58 6.59
CA HIS A 47 -6.87 19.16 5.24
C HIS A 47 -5.52 19.66 4.72
N ASP A 48 -4.51 18.83 4.91
CA ASP A 48 -3.30 18.84 4.11
C ASP A 48 -3.62 18.18 2.75
N GLU A 49 -4.07 19.00 1.80
CA GLU A 49 -4.50 18.53 0.48
C GLU A 49 -3.41 17.79 -0.27
N GLU A 50 -2.16 18.21 -0.13
CA GLU A 50 -1.01 17.58 -0.75
C GLU A 50 -0.78 16.18 -0.18
N PHE A 51 -0.90 16.04 1.13
CA PHE A 51 -0.80 14.76 1.82
C PHE A 51 -1.90 13.78 1.39
N TYR A 52 -3.15 14.24 1.30
CA TYR A 52 -4.25 13.40 0.82
C TYR A 52 -4.10 12.99 -0.64
N ARG A 53 -3.57 13.87 -1.48
CA ARG A 53 -3.23 13.53 -2.87
C ARG A 53 -2.14 12.45 -2.93
N ALA A 54 -1.13 12.54 -2.08
CA ALA A 54 -0.06 11.54 -2.00
C ALA A 54 -0.62 10.17 -1.60
N LEU A 55 -1.46 10.08 -0.55
CA LEU A 55 -2.12 8.84 -0.15
C LEU A 55 -2.94 8.23 -1.30
N ARG A 56 -3.76 9.03 -1.98
CA ARG A 56 -4.57 8.55 -3.11
C ARG A 56 -3.72 8.09 -4.28
N HIS A 57 -2.70 8.85 -4.64
CA HIS A 57 -1.77 8.44 -5.68
C HIS A 57 -1.08 7.12 -5.31
N SER A 58 -0.68 6.95 -4.07
CA SER A 58 -0.10 5.70 -3.61
C SER A 58 -1.07 4.51 -3.75
N ASN A 59 -2.35 4.70 -3.47
CA ASN A 59 -3.39 3.68 -3.63
C ASN A 59 -3.61 3.33 -5.12
N GLU A 60 -3.55 4.31 -6.03
CA GLU A 60 -3.63 4.09 -7.47
C GLU A 60 -2.47 3.23 -7.98
N VAL A 61 -1.25 3.54 -7.53
CA VAL A 61 -0.04 2.79 -7.88
C VAL A 61 -0.08 1.37 -7.29
N PHE A 62 -0.45 1.23 -6.02
CA PHE A 62 -0.62 -0.08 -5.38
C PHE A 62 -1.63 -0.95 -6.14
N ALA A 63 -2.80 -0.40 -6.45
CA ALA A 63 -3.84 -1.10 -7.21
C ALA A 63 -3.35 -1.52 -8.61
N ALA A 64 -2.53 -0.69 -9.27
CA ALA A 64 -1.95 -1.01 -10.56
C ALA A 64 -1.08 -2.28 -10.50
N PHE A 65 -0.18 -2.35 -9.53
CA PHE A 65 0.67 -3.53 -9.34
C PHE A 65 -0.12 -4.75 -8.85
N LYS A 66 -1.11 -4.57 -7.98
CA LYS A 66 -2.00 -5.67 -7.55
C LYS A 66 -2.75 -6.29 -8.72
N VAL A 67 -3.34 -5.47 -9.57
CA VAL A 67 -4.13 -5.94 -10.73
C VAL A 67 -3.22 -6.58 -11.77
N HIS A 68 -2.06 -5.98 -12.04
CA HIS A 68 -1.06 -6.56 -12.94
C HIS A 68 -0.54 -7.91 -12.42
N SER A 69 -0.24 -8.01 -11.13
CA SER A 69 0.20 -9.26 -10.50
C SER A 69 -0.89 -10.36 -10.64
N LEU A 70 -2.16 -10.04 -10.34
CA LEU A 70 -3.26 -10.98 -10.54
C LEU A 70 -3.39 -11.41 -12.01
N ALA A 71 -3.31 -10.46 -12.95
CA ALA A 71 -3.39 -10.75 -14.38
C ALA A 71 -2.29 -11.74 -14.81
N GLY A 72 -1.05 -11.51 -14.37
CA GLY A 72 0.06 -12.41 -14.62
C GLY A 72 -0.14 -13.81 -14.01
N GLU A 73 -0.64 -13.89 -12.78
CA GLU A 73 -0.88 -15.17 -12.10
C GLU A 73 -1.99 -16.01 -12.79
N VAL A 74 -3.08 -15.39 -13.20
CA VAL A 74 -4.15 -16.12 -13.90
C VAL A 74 -3.72 -16.51 -15.32
N ALA A 75 -2.94 -15.66 -16.00
CA ALA A 75 -2.45 -15.92 -17.35
C ALA A 75 -1.51 -17.13 -17.43
N LYS A 76 -0.72 -17.41 -16.41
CA LYS A 76 0.14 -18.62 -16.33
C LYS A 76 -0.63 -19.92 -16.46
N ASN A 77 -1.94 -19.90 -16.18
CA ASN A 77 -2.81 -21.07 -16.21
C ASN A 77 -3.67 -21.17 -17.49
N LEU A 78 -3.47 -20.27 -18.47
CA LEU A 78 -4.29 -20.22 -19.68
C LEU A 78 -4.12 -21.45 -20.60
N LEU A 79 -2.92 -22.01 -20.64
CA LEU A 79 -2.61 -23.10 -21.54
C LEU A 79 -2.69 -24.44 -20.81
N ASP A 80 -3.08 -25.48 -21.56
CA ASP A 80 -2.96 -26.88 -21.11
C ASP A 80 -1.52 -27.41 -21.25
N SER A 81 -1.28 -28.65 -20.85
CA SER A 81 0.01 -29.31 -20.97
C SER A 81 0.52 -29.48 -22.41
N GLY A 82 -0.38 -29.37 -23.39
CA GLY A 82 -0.06 -29.40 -24.83
C GLY A 82 0.15 -28.01 -25.43
N GLY A 83 0.12 -26.95 -24.63
CA GLY A 83 0.31 -25.57 -25.08
C GLY A 83 -0.92 -24.98 -25.79
N LYS A 84 -2.10 -25.61 -25.68
CA LYS A 84 -3.35 -25.09 -26.24
C LYS A 84 -4.12 -24.29 -25.21
N LEU A 85 -4.82 -23.25 -25.68
CA LEU A 85 -5.70 -22.44 -24.84
C LEU A 85 -6.79 -23.33 -24.25
N LYS A 86 -6.92 -23.31 -22.91
CA LYS A 86 -7.98 -24.04 -22.20
C LYS A 86 -9.37 -23.46 -22.52
N PRO A 87 -10.44 -24.27 -22.53
CA PRO A 87 -11.79 -23.76 -22.56
C PRO A 87 -12.03 -22.78 -21.40
N PHE A 88 -12.72 -21.67 -21.66
CA PHE A 88 -12.89 -20.59 -20.67
C PHE A 88 -13.41 -21.08 -19.31
N ARG A 89 -14.44 -21.94 -19.30
CA ARG A 89 -15.02 -22.47 -18.05
C ARG A 89 -14.00 -23.27 -17.25
N GLN A 90 -13.22 -24.13 -17.90
CA GLN A 90 -12.16 -24.92 -17.24
C GLN A 90 -11.10 -23.98 -16.64
N TRP A 91 -10.61 -23.01 -17.41
CA TRP A 91 -9.62 -22.06 -16.92
C TRP A 91 -10.14 -21.23 -15.75
N VAL A 92 -11.39 -20.76 -15.77
CA VAL A 92 -12.01 -20.04 -14.64
C VAL A 92 -12.01 -20.90 -13.37
N ASP A 93 -12.33 -22.18 -13.48
CA ASP A 93 -12.32 -23.10 -12.34
C ASP A 93 -10.89 -23.30 -11.82
N ASP A 94 -9.88 -23.43 -12.71
CA ASP A 94 -8.48 -23.58 -12.34
C ASP A 94 -7.93 -22.36 -11.56
N VAL A 95 -8.34 -21.13 -11.93
CA VAL A 95 -7.85 -19.89 -11.31
C VAL A 95 -8.74 -19.36 -10.18
N LYS A 96 -9.83 -20.07 -9.84
CA LYS A 96 -10.77 -19.63 -8.80
C LYS A 96 -10.09 -19.38 -7.45
N GLY A 97 -9.16 -20.24 -7.05
CA GLY A 97 -8.37 -20.07 -5.83
C GLY A 97 -7.57 -18.76 -5.84
N ILE A 98 -6.87 -18.48 -6.96
CA ILE A 98 -6.08 -17.27 -7.15
C ILE A 98 -6.96 -16.03 -7.02
N THR A 99 -8.06 -15.98 -7.80
CA THR A 99 -8.94 -14.83 -7.82
C THR A 99 -9.62 -14.58 -6.47
N SER A 100 -10.04 -15.65 -5.76
CA SER A 100 -10.66 -15.51 -4.44
C SER A 100 -9.70 -14.97 -3.37
N HIS A 101 -8.43 -15.30 -3.46
CA HIS A 101 -7.41 -14.72 -2.55
C HIS A 101 -7.19 -13.24 -2.84
N TYR A 102 -6.94 -12.88 -4.12
CA TYR A 102 -6.58 -11.50 -4.49
C TYR A 102 -7.71 -10.47 -4.23
N VAL A 103 -8.97 -10.83 -4.50
CA VAL A 103 -10.11 -9.89 -4.35
C VAL A 103 -11.03 -10.23 -3.17
N GLY A 104 -10.73 -11.29 -2.45
CA GLY A 104 -11.43 -11.67 -1.22
C GLY A 104 -10.54 -11.44 0.02
N ALA A 105 -9.88 -12.51 0.49
CA ALA A 105 -9.17 -12.49 1.76
C ALA A 105 -8.05 -11.44 1.81
N TRP A 106 -7.23 -11.34 0.76
CA TRP A 106 -6.12 -10.37 0.74
C TRP A 106 -6.62 -8.93 0.63
N LEU A 107 -7.60 -8.66 -0.26
CA LEU A 107 -8.16 -7.32 -0.37
C LEU A 107 -8.82 -6.86 0.93
N ARG A 108 -9.45 -7.79 1.68
CA ARG A 108 -9.98 -7.50 3.01
C ARG A 108 -8.88 -7.11 4.00
N THR A 109 -7.80 -7.89 4.06
CA THR A 109 -6.66 -7.57 4.93
C THR A 109 -5.99 -6.25 4.55
N GLU A 110 -5.86 -5.97 3.25
CA GLU A 110 -5.34 -4.71 2.74
C GLU A 110 -6.25 -3.53 3.12
N TYR A 111 -7.57 -3.70 3.00
CA TYR A 111 -8.56 -2.72 3.44
C TYR A 111 -8.39 -2.40 4.94
N ASP A 112 -8.47 -3.43 5.80
CA ASP A 112 -8.38 -3.26 7.25
C ASP A 112 -7.03 -2.62 7.65
N THR A 113 -5.94 -2.94 6.95
CA THR A 113 -4.63 -2.35 7.18
C THR A 113 -4.55 -0.91 6.66
N ALA A 114 -5.16 -0.60 5.52
CA ALA A 114 -5.21 0.75 4.97
C ALA A 114 -5.98 1.71 5.90
N VAL A 115 -7.09 1.25 6.52
CA VAL A 115 -7.81 2.03 7.55
C VAL A 115 -6.87 2.43 8.68
N ILE A 116 -6.17 1.45 9.27
CA ILE A 116 -5.25 1.71 10.40
C ILE A 116 -4.10 2.63 9.98
N ARG A 117 -3.51 2.41 8.82
CA ARG A 117 -2.38 3.20 8.33
C ARG A 117 -2.79 4.64 8.00
N ALA A 118 -3.96 4.85 7.43
CA ALA A 118 -4.49 6.19 7.17
C ALA A 118 -4.81 6.94 8.47
N HIS A 119 -5.42 6.25 9.45
CA HIS A 119 -5.67 6.79 10.78
C HIS A 119 -4.37 7.27 11.45
N ASN A 120 -3.38 6.38 11.56
CA ASN A 120 -2.09 6.73 12.18
C ASN A 120 -1.32 7.77 11.37
N ALA A 121 -1.52 7.85 10.06
CA ALA A 121 -0.90 8.88 9.22
C ALA A 121 -1.46 10.28 9.51
N ALA A 122 -2.77 10.40 9.73
CA ALA A 122 -3.39 11.66 10.14
C ALA A 122 -2.93 12.08 11.54
N ASP A 123 -2.90 11.14 12.49
CA ASP A 123 -2.39 11.39 13.85
C ASP A 123 -0.93 11.81 13.82
N TRP A 124 -0.10 11.19 12.95
CA TRP A 124 1.29 11.58 12.76
C TRP A 124 1.45 13.05 12.35
N ARG A 125 0.63 13.52 11.42
CA ARG A 125 0.65 14.93 10.98
C ARG A 125 0.25 15.87 12.12
N GLU A 126 -0.64 15.46 13.01
CA GLU A 126 -1.00 16.22 14.20
C GLU A 126 0.17 16.23 15.21
N PHE A 127 0.83 15.10 15.44
CA PHE A 127 2.00 15.03 16.32
C PHE A 127 3.14 15.95 15.86
N GLU A 128 3.42 15.97 14.55
CA GLU A 128 4.44 16.88 13.97
C GLU A 128 4.10 18.36 14.22
N ARG A 129 2.84 18.74 14.17
CA ARG A 129 2.41 20.12 14.43
C ARG A 129 2.55 20.52 15.90
N ASN A 130 2.40 19.58 16.80
CA ASN A 130 2.40 19.82 18.24
C ASN A 130 3.72 19.43 18.91
N LYS A 131 4.76 19.09 18.16
CA LYS A 131 6.03 18.57 18.68
C LYS A 131 6.78 19.50 19.61
N ASP A 132 6.56 20.82 19.54
CA ASP A 132 7.17 21.79 20.43
C ASP A 132 6.60 21.70 21.86
N ILE A 133 5.38 21.14 22.02
CA ILE A 133 4.69 20.96 23.31
C ILE A 133 4.82 19.50 23.79
N LEU A 134 4.63 18.55 22.86
CA LEU A 134 4.67 17.11 23.10
C LEU A 134 5.73 16.46 22.20
N PRO A 135 7.02 16.54 22.59
CA PRO A 135 8.13 16.21 21.70
C PRO A 135 8.35 14.71 21.48
N ASN A 136 7.73 13.87 22.30
CA ASN A 136 7.93 12.43 22.28
C ASN A 136 6.64 11.69 21.91
N LEU A 137 6.81 10.50 21.33
CA LEU A 137 5.73 9.58 21.03
C LEU A 137 5.90 8.31 21.85
N ARG A 138 4.81 7.89 22.49
CA ARG A 138 4.73 6.63 23.24
C ARG A 138 3.96 5.60 22.44
N TRP A 139 4.47 4.36 22.39
CA TRP A 139 3.75 3.23 21.81
C TRP A 139 2.64 2.76 22.75
N MET A 140 1.40 2.81 22.27
CA MET A 140 0.22 2.42 23.03
C MET A 140 -0.19 0.97 22.79
N PRO A 141 -0.77 0.30 23.79
CA PRO A 141 -1.29 -1.05 23.62
C PRO A 141 -2.42 -1.09 22.60
N THR A 142 -2.52 -2.22 21.91
CA THR A 142 -3.63 -2.46 21.00
C THR A 142 -4.94 -2.70 21.74
N THR A 143 -6.04 -2.28 21.13
CA THR A 143 -7.42 -2.60 21.57
C THR A 143 -7.93 -3.91 20.96
N SER A 144 -7.13 -4.59 20.15
CA SER A 144 -7.52 -5.84 19.50
C SER A 144 -7.69 -6.96 20.53
N PRO A 145 -8.75 -7.79 20.43
CA PRO A 145 -8.88 -9.00 21.25
C PRO A 145 -7.82 -10.07 20.88
N SER A 146 -7.23 -9.97 19.69
CA SER A 146 -6.14 -10.83 19.20
C SER A 146 -4.96 -9.96 18.77
N PRO A 147 -4.18 -9.44 19.74
CA PRO A 147 -3.10 -8.51 19.45
C PRO A 147 -1.97 -9.17 18.65
N GLU A 148 -1.36 -8.38 17.78
CA GLU A 148 -0.11 -8.76 17.12
C GLU A 148 1.01 -8.85 18.17
N GLY A 149 1.60 -10.05 18.31
CA GLY A 149 2.48 -10.35 19.44
C GLY A 149 3.83 -9.64 19.41
N SER A 150 4.35 -9.28 18.23
CA SER A 150 5.66 -8.65 18.10
C SER A 150 5.72 -7.23 18.66
N HIS A 151 4.60 -6.50 18.65
CA HIS A 151 4.51 -5.15 19.22
C HIS A 151 4.34 -5.13 20.74
N ARG A 152 4.06 -6.28 21.36
CA ARG A 152 3.88 -6.37 22.80
C ARG A 152 5.09 -5.81 23.57
N ASN A 153 6.27 -6.01 23.06
CA ASN A 153 7.49 -5.51 23.67
C ASN A 153 7.51 -3.99 23.76
N TYR A 154 6.98 -3.28 22.74
CA TYR A 154 6.97 -1.83 22.69
C TYR A 154 6.06 -1.22 23.77
N TRP A 155 4.79 -1.66 23.84
CA TRP A 155 3.88 -1.09 24.84
C TRP A 155 4.17 -1.57 26.26
N MET A 156 4.63 -2.83 26.46
CA MET A 156 5.02 -3.33 27.79
C MET A 156 6.22 -2.57 28.35
N ALA A 157 7.16 -2.23 27.49
CA ALA A 157 8.31 -1.42 27.85
C ALA A 157 7.99 0.10 27.96
N LYS A 158 6.76 0.51 27.59
CA LYS A 158 6.39 1.93 27.46
C LYS A 158 7.38 2.68 26.57
N LEU A 159 7.71 2.09 25.40
CA LEU A 159 8.63 2.71 24.45
C LEU A 159 8.20 4.15 24.17
N THR A 160 9.05 5.10 24.51
CA THR A 160 8.82 6.54 24.34
C THR A 160 10.04 7.14 23.67
N LEU A 161 9.89 7.68 22.46
CA LEU A 161 11.00 8.22 21.65
C LEU A 161 10.64 9.59 21.11
N PRO A 162 11.64 10.46 20.86
CA PRO A 162 11.40 11.71 20.14
C PRO A 162 10.68 11.46 18.81
N ILE A 163 9.80 12.38 18.41
CA ILE A 163 9.09 12.29 17.13
C ILE A 163 10.06 12.24 15.93
N ASP A 164 11.20 12.88 16.03
CA ASP A 164 12.23 12.90 15.00
C ASP A 164 13.17 11.67 15.04
N ASP A 165 12.93 10.71 15.94
CA ASP A 165 13.75 9.49 16.03
C ASP A 165 13.64 8.66 14.75
N PRO A 166 14.78 8.20 14.16
CA PRO A 166 14.79 7.38 12.94
C PRO A 166 14.00 6.07 13.04
N PHE A 167 13.77 5.55 14.26
CA PHE A 167 12.93 4.38 14.51
C PHE A 167 11.56 4.50 13.82
N TRP A 168 10.94 5.67 13.90
CA TRP A 168 9.63 5.95 13.34
C TRP A 168 9.58 5.99 11.81
N ASN A 169 10.70 5.92 11.11
CA ASN A 169 10.70 5.85 9.66
C ASN A 169 10.20 4.50 9.13
N THR A 170 10.40 3.44 9.94
CA THR A 170 10.07 2.07 9.54
C THR A 170 9.19 1.34 10.55
N HIS A 171 9.32 1.67 11.84
CA HIS A 171 8.55 1.06 12.92
C HIS A 171 7.50 2.03 13.43
N HIS A 172 6.25 1.74 13.16
CA HIS A 172 5.10 2.49 13.68
C HIS A 172 3.86 1.59 13.71
N PRO A 173 2.78 1.98 14.40
CA PRO A 173 1.52 1.23 14.30
C PRO A 173 1.07 1.06 12.85
N GLY A 174 0.80 -0.19 12.44
CA GLY A 174 0.50 -0.53 11.05
C GLY A 174 1.72 -1.00 10.23
N ASP A 175 2.90 -1.26 10.84
CA ASP A 175 4.04 -1.93 10.20
C ASP A 175 3.86 -3.46 10.11
N ARG A 176 2.72 -3.96 10.57
CA ARG A 176 2.25 -5.34 10.53
C ARG A 176 0.82 -5.43 10.02
N TRP A 177 0.52 -6.45 9.24
CA TRP A 177 -0.85 -6.73 8.80
C TRP A 177 -1.77 -6.92 10.00
N ASN A 178 -2.94 -6.27 9.96
CA ASN A 178 -3.94 -6.28 11.04
C ASN A 178 -3.47 -5.71 12.39
N CYS A 179 -2.36 -4.98 12.45
CA CYS A 179 -1.95 -4.26 13.65
C CYS A 179 -3.01 -3.20 14.02
N LYS A 180 -3.38 -3.12 15.31
CA LYS A 180 -4.32 -2.14 15.87
C LYS A 180 -3.70 -1.38 17.04
N CYS A 181 -2.41 -1.16 17.00
CA CYS A 181 -1.71 -0.27 17.93
C CYS A 181 -1.92 1.19 17.53
N SER A 182 -1.58 2.08 18.45
CA SER A 182 -1.55 3.54 18.22
C SER A 182 -0.32 4.15 18.87
N LEU A 183 -0.10 5.43 18.62
CA LEU A 183 0.85 6.26 19.33
C LEU A 183 0.12 7.32 20.14
N GLU A 184 0.77 7.83 21.18
CA GLU A 184 0.33 8.97 21.97
C GLU A 184 1.47 9.98 22.03
N ALA A 185 1.18 11.23 21.73
CA ALA A 185 2.13 12.31 21.93
C ALA A 185 2.24 12.66 23.43
N THR A 186 3.45 12.88 23.93
CA THR A 186 3.70 13.08 25.35
C THR A 186 4.95 13.94 25.58
N ASP A 187 4.99 14.60 26.74
CA ASP A 187 6.18 15.27 27.30
C ASP A 187 6.96 14.38 28.28
N ASP A 188 6.50 13.14 28.50
CA ASP A 188 7.23 12.18 29.32
C ASP A 188 8.65 11.94 28.81
N PRO A 189 9.60 11.65 29.72
CA PRO A 189 10.99 11.37 29.35
C PRO A 189 11.13 10.23 28.34
N VAL A 190 12.13 10.35 27.47
CA VAL A 190 12.53 9.29 26.54
C VAL A 190 12.79 7.99 27.29
N ASN A 191 12.21 6.91 26.81
CA ASN A 191 12.40 5.56 27.33
C ASN A 191 12.66 4.60 26.16
N ARG A 192 13.93 4.21 25.99
CA ARG A 192 14.37 3.20 25.02
C ARG A 192 15.12 2.09 25.75
N PRO A 193 14.48 0.95 26.06
CA PRO A 193 15.18 -0.19 26.65
C PRO A 193 16.30 -0.70 25.74
N SER A 194 17.48 -0.97 26.32
CA SER A 194 18.68 -1.35 25.57
C SER A 194 18.60 -2.76 24.97
N ASP A 195 17.80 -3.62 25.55
CA ASP A 195 17.61 -5.04 25.18
C ASP A 195 16.29 -5.32 24.47
N MET A 196 15.61 -4.27 24.01
CA MET A 196 14.32 -4.40 23.34
C MET A 196 14.49 -5.07 21.97
N ASN A 197 13.77 -6.19 21.79
CA ASN A 197 13.69 -6.83 20.48
C ASN A 197 12.84 -5.97 19.52
N THR A 198 13.42 -5.60 18.39
CA THR A 198 12.78 -4.81 17.34
C THR A 198 12.63 -5.66 16.07
N PRO A 199 11.56 -6.46 15.94
CA PRO A 199 11.34 -7.28 14.76
C PRO A 199 11.12 -6.39 13.54
N LEU A 200 11.73 -6.76 12.41
CA LEU A 200 11.60 -6.01 11.16
C LEU A 200 10.13 -5.89 10.75
N PRO A 201 9.72 -4.75 10.18
CA PRO A 201 8.39 -4.58 9.58
C PRO A 201 8.08 -5.63 8.52
N GLN A 202 6.81 -5.89 8.29
CA GLN A 202 6.41 -6.79 7.21
C GLN A 202 6.54 -6.10 5.86
N LYS A 203 6.91 -6.87 4.82
CA LYS A 203 7.04 -6.37 3.46
C LYS A 203 5.78 -5.63 3.00
N GLY A 204 5.97 -4.46 2.42
CA GLY A 204 4.91 -3.57 2.02
C GLY A 204 4.46 -2.58 3.09
N LEU A 205 4.98 -2.68 4.32
CA LEU A 205 4.60 -1.87 5.47
C LEU A 205 5.81 -1.18 6.15
N GLU A 206 6.97 -1.14 5.48
CA GLU A 206 8.27 -0.69 6.00
C GLU A 206 8.45 0.84 5.96
N ASN A 207 7.37 1.58 5.73
CA ASN A 207 7.37 3.03 5.68
C ASN A 207 6.39 3.61 6.70
N ASN A 208 6.57 4.87 7.03
CA ASN A 208 5.61 5.64 7.82
C ASN A 208 4.73 6.49 6.88
N PRO A 209 3.45 6.13 6.70
CA PRO A 209 2.56 6.82 5.77
C PRO A 209 2.31 8.28 6.14
N GLY A 210 2.46 8.67 7.41
CA GLY A 210 2.37 10.06 7.86
C GLY A 210 3.54 10.92 7.38
N LYS A 211 4.69 10.29 7.08
CA LYS A 211 5.89 10.98 6.57
C LYS A 211 5.94 11.04 5.05
N ASP A 212 5.58 9.96 4.36
CA ASP A 212 5.78 9.84 2.91
C ASP A 212 4.49 9.81 2.09
N GLY A 213 3.32 9.75 2.74
CA GLY A 213 2.03 9.70 2.06
C GLY A 213 1.75 8.39 1.33
N HIS A 214 2.47 7.32 1.63
CA HIS A 214 2.26 6.03 0.99
C HIS A 214 1.54 5.06 1.92
N THR A 215 0.32 4.68 1.56
CA THR A 215 -0.48 3.69 2.33
C THR A 215 0.26 2.36 2.45
N PHE A 216 0.91 1.91 1.38
CA PHE A 216 1.76 0.72 1.35
C PHE A 216 3.13 1.06 0.78
N ASN A 217 4.16 0.28 1.13
CA ASN A 217 5.50 0.45 0.60
C ASN A 217 5.71 -0.35 -0.69
N ASP A 218 6.61 0.08 -1.58
CA ASP A 218 6.90 -0.61 -2.84
C ASP A 218 7.74 -1.89 -2.67
N THR A 219 8.03 -2.31 -1.43
CA THR A 219 8.54 -3.64 -1.10
C THR A 219 7.45 -4.71 -1.02
N HIS A 220 6.17 -4.31 -1.11
CA HIS A 220 5.04 -5.24 -1.14
C HIS A 220 5.20 -6.27 -2.26
N PRO A 221 4.81 -7.55 -2.07
CA PRO A 221 5.02 -8.62 -3.05
C PRO A 221 4.41 -8.40 -4.44
N TYR A 222 3.48 -7.48 -4.61
CA TYR A 222 2.95 -7.13 -5.93
C TYR A 222 3.92 -6.31 -6.76
N PHE A 223 4.84 -5.60 -6.11
CA PHE A 223 5.82 -4.76 -6.79
C PHE A 223 7.03 -5.59 -7.22
N PRO A 224 7.70 -5.23 -8.31
CA PRO A 224 8.93 -5.90 -8.72
C PRO A 224 10.07 -5.59 -7.73
N ASP A 225 10.97 -6.53 -7.51
CA ASP A 225 12.14 -6.30 -6.66
C ASP A 225 13.07 -5.23 -7.25
N LYS A 226 13.17 -5.17 -8.59
CA LYS A 226 14.05 -4.26 -9.32
C LYS A 226 13.35 -3.67 -10.55
N CYS A 227 13.73 -2.46 -10.95
CA CYS A 227 13.19 -1.83 -12.16
C CYS A 227 13.38 -2.68 -13.43
N SER A 228 14.46 -3.47 -13.51
CA SER A 228 14.70 -4.38 -14.64
C SER A 228 13.69 -5.53 -14.77
N GLN A 229 12.94 -5.81 -13.71
CA GLN A 229 11.89 -6.84 -13.66
C GLN A 229 10.49 -6.24 -13.80
N CYS A 230 10.39 -4.91 -13.87
CA CYS A 230 9.11 -4.21 -13.96
C CYS A 230 8.57 -4.26 -15.39
N SER A 231 7.37 -4.81 -15.57
CA SER A 231 6.69 -4.89 -16.87
C SER A 231 6.38 -3.52 -17.48
N PHE A 232 6.21 -2.50 -16.61
CA PHE A 232 5.93 -1.13 -17.03
C PHE A 232 7.20 -0.38 -17.44
N TYR A 233 8.37 -0.81 -16.96
CA TYR A 233 9.65 -0.15 -17.25
C TYR A 233 10.12 -0.47 -18.67
N LYS A 234 9.79 0.39 -19.64
CA LYS A 234 10.17 0.26 -21.06
C LYS A 234 11.09 1.43 -21.47
N PRO A 235 12.31 1.53 -20.93
CA PRO A 235 13.22 2.61 -21.30
C PRO A 235 13.65 2.44 -22.77
N GLY A 236 13.71 3.55 -23.53
CA GLY A 236 14.34 3.56 -24.85
C GLY A 236 15.81 3.19 -24.79
N VAL A 237 16.47 3.03 -25.95
CA VAL A 237 17.87 2.59 -26.04
C VAL A 237 18.81 3.44 -25.15
N LYS A 238 18.65 4.77 -25.13
CA LYS A 238 19.43 5.67 -24.26
C LYS A 238 19.16 5.40 -22.78
N GLY A 239 17.90 5.14 -22.39
CA GLY A 239 17.53 4.83 -21.01
C GLY A 239 18.07 3.49 -20.54
N ARG A 240 18.18 2.48 -21.41
CA ARG A 240 18.80 1.18 -21.09
C ARG A 240 20.28 1.32 -20.76
N ILE A 241 21.01 2.11 -21.52
CA ILE A 241 22.42 2.40 -21.28
C ILE A 241 22.59 3.13 -19.95
N THR A 242 21.78 4.15 -19.69
CA THR A 242 21.82 4.90 -18.43
C THR A 242 21.50 4.01 -17.23
N THR A 243 20.55 3.08 -17.37
CA THR A 243 20.17 2.14 -16.28
C THR A 243 21.28 1.12 -15.96
N LEU A 244 22.09 0.75 -16.94
CA LEU A 244 23.24 -0.13 -16.72
C LEU A 244 24.38 0.55 -15.93
N PHE A 245 24.53 1.86 -16.07
CA PHE A 245 25.60 2.63 -15.43
C PHE A 245 25.16 3.41 -14.19
N MET A 246 23.87 3.69 -14.04
CA MET A 246 23.30 4.35 -12.87
C MET A 246 22.42 3.33 -12.12
N ASN A 247 22.85 2.96 -10.91
CA ASN A 247 22.00 2.20 -9.96
C ASN A 247 20.79 3.09 -9.61
N ARG A 248 19.77 3.14 -10.49
CA ARG A 248 18.54 3.87 -10.23
C ARG A 248 17.90 3.26 -8.99
N LYS A 249 17.78 4.07 -7.93
CA LYS A 249 17.03 3.70 -6.75
C LYS A 249 15.58 3.42 -7.19
N LYS A 250 15.04 2.28 -6.81
CA LYS A 250 13.65 1.93 -7.05
C LYS A 250 12.77 2.94 -6.32
N ASP A 251 11.83 3.50 -7.04
CA ASP A 251 10.77 4.37 -6.55
C ASP A 251 9.58 4.21 -7.49
N CYS A 252 8.67 3.32 -7.13
CA CYS A 252 7.54 2.98 -7.97
C CYS A 252 6.45 4.06 -7.95
N TYR A 253 6.38 4.85 -6.90
CA TYR A 253 5.36 5.89 -6.72
C TYR A 253 5.64 7.15 -7.56
N ASN A 254 6.91 7.46 -7.78
CA ASN A 254 7.33 8.58 -8.64
C ASN A 254 7.86 8.11 -10.00
N CYS A 255 7.46 6.91 -10.45
CA CYS A 255 7.94 6.34 -11.70
C CYS A 255 7.06 6.77 -12.89
N PRO A 256 7.60 7.54 -13.87
CA PRO A 256 6.82 7.98 -15.02
C PRO A 256 6.31 6.83 -15.90
N TYR A 257 6.95 5.67 -15.88
CA TYR A 257 6.50 4.49 -16.62
C TYR A 257 5.29 3.82 -15.97
N VAL A 258 5.24 3.83 -14.63
CA VAL A 258 4.07 3.36 -13.88
C VAL A 258 2.92 4.34 -14.09
N ASP A 259 3.20 5.64 -13.97
CA ASP A 259 2.21 6.69 -14.17
C ASP A 259 1.57 6.63 -15.57
N ALA A 260 2.39 6.41 -16.60
CA ALA A 260 1.89 6.23 -17.98
C ALA A 260 1.08 4.94 -18.19
N ALA A 261 1.29 3.90 -17.38
CA ALA A 261 0.56 2.63 -17.46
C ALA A 261 -0.80 2.68 -16.75
N ILE A 262 -0.98 3.55 -15.78
CA ILE A 262 -2.24 3.70 -15.04
C ILE A 262 -3.31 4.32 -15.94
N PRO A 263 -4.55 3.76 -15.96
CA PRO A 263 -5.65 4.26 -16.81
C PRO A 263 -6.03 5.72 -16.51
N SER A 264 -5.69 6.65 -17.42
CA SER A 264 -5.78 8.11 -17.21
C SER A 264 -7.21 8.63 -17.10
N GLU A 265 -8.13 8.15 -17.93
CA GLU A 265 -9.53 8.61 -17.95
C GLU A 265 -10.25 8.40 -16.62
N GLN A 266 -10.04 7.22 -16.03
CA GLN A 266 -10.65 6.89 -14.74
C GLN A 266 -9.96 7.59 -13.55
N ARG A 267 -8.70 7.99 -13.71
CA ARG A 267 -7.93 8.75 -12.73
C ARG A 267 -8.46 10.19 -12.60
N GLU A 268 -8.80 10.81 -13.71
CA GLU A 268 -9.34 12.18 -13.74
C GLU A 268 -10.75 12.25 -13.13
N GLN A 269 -11.61 11.28 -13.46
CA GLN A 269 -12.93 11.15 -12.86
C GLN A 269 -12.87 11.03 -11.33
N ARG A 270 -11.95 10.27 -10.78
CA ARG A 270 -11.79 10.09 -9.33
C ARG A 270 -11.20 11.30 -8.63
N ARG A 271 -10.37 12.09 -9.30
CA ARG A 271 -9.93 13.38 -8.76
C ARG A 271 -11.12 14.30 -8.53
N ASN A 272 -12.09 14.28 -9.42
CA ASN A 272 -13.30 15.07 -9.32
C ASN A 272 -14.23 14.55 -8.22
N GLU A 273 -14.46 13.25 -8.13
CA GLU A 273 -15.25 12.61 -7.07
C GLU A 273 -14.71 12.93 -5.67
N TYR A 274 -13.41 13.09 -5.51
CA TYR A 274 -12.83 13.47 -4.21
C TYR A 274 -13.07 14.95 -3.85
N LEU A 275 -13.17 15.82 -4.82
CA LEU A 275 -13.51 17.23 -4.58
C LEU A 275 -14.98 17.38 -4.16
N GLU A 276 -15.85 16.48 -4.62
CA GLU A 276 -17.28 16.44 -4.24
C GLU A 276 -17.52 15.90 -2.82
N TYR A 277 -16.62 15.06 -2.27
CA TYR A 277 -16.69 14.59 -0.88
C TYR A 277 -16.25 15.66 0.15
N LYS A 278 -15.84 16.81 -0.31
CA LYS A 278 -15.27 17.90 0.51
C LYS A 278 -16.30 18.94 0.94
N ASP A 279 -17.48 18.93 0.32
CA ASP A 279 -18.61 19.78 0.62
C ASP A 279 -19.68 19.06 1.47
#